data_99c992ca8984c1c6aa59369bb565049b
#
_entry.id   99c992ca8984c1c6aa59369bb565049b
#
_cell.length_a   1.000
_cell.length_b   1.000
_cell.length_c   1.000
_cell.angle_alpha   90.00
_cell.angle_beta   90.00
_cell.angle_gamma   90.00
#
_symmetry.space_group_name_H-M   'P 1'
#
loop_
_entity.id
_entity.type
_entity.pdbx_description
1 polymer ?
#
loop_
_entity_poly.entity_id
_entity_poly.type
_entity_poly.pdbx_seq_one_letter_code
_entity_poly.pdbx_strand_id
1 'polypeptide(L)'
;TAKLQDANESLIIKDQQKDEFLDTVSHELRTPITAIRAASEILHDDDEIPEELKKQFLQNIISESDRLNRLIDKILDLEKFETGKQTIYPTQNNLVTTIEKSIEPLQQLIKNKHITVHVESKSKVNAFYDEDRIVQVVTNLLSNAIKFCPEIDGLITIQIKEKNNFIHTFVQDNGKGIHPDDFEAIFDKFYQSTNQNIKKPVGSGLGLAICKQIMEYHKGKIWAEQTVKGACIVFTLPKKIPTENV
;
A
#
# COMPACT_ATOMS: atom_id res chain seq x y z
N THR A 1 19.67 -5.42 -36.03
CA THR A 1 18.97 -4.13 -36.10
C THR A 1 17.67 -4.13 -35.29
N ALA A 2 16.75 -5.10 -35.47
CA ALA A 2 15.47 -5.16 -34.72
C ALA A 2 15.66 -5.23 -33.20
N LYS A 3 16.50 -6.13 -32.67
CA LYS A 3 16.81 -6.25 -31.23
C LYS A 3 17.39 -4.95 -30.62
N LEU A 4 18.12 -4.17 -31.42
CA LEU A 4 18.69 -2.90 -30.95
C LEU A 4 17.60 -1.80 -30.88
N GLN A 5 16.66 -1.87 -31.80
CA GLN A 5 15.50 -0.97 -31.87
C GLN A 5 14.53 -1.21 -30.72
N ASP A 6 14.19 -2.50 -30.46
CA ASP A 6 13.35 -2.89 -29.32
C ASP A 6 14.00 -2.53 -27.98
N ALA A 7 15.33 -2.69 -27.85
CA ALA A 7 16.07 -2.30 -26.65
C ALA A 7 16.08 -0.78 -26.45
N ASN A 8 16.22 0.00 -27.53
CA ASN A 8 16.20 1.46 -27.48
C ASN A 8 14.80 2.01 -27.12
N GLU A 9 13.74 1.45 -27.71
CA GLU A 9 12.36 1.81 -27.35
C GLU A 9 12.07 1.49 -25.89
N SER A 10 12.52 0.32 -25.40
CA SER A 10 12.37 -0.06 -23.99
C SER A 10 13.14 0.88 -23.05
N LEU A 11 14.31 1.38 -23.44
CA LEU A 11 15.07 2.36 -22.67
C LEU A 11 14.38 3.72 -22.62
N ILE A 12 13.84 4.20 -23.75
CA ILE A 12 13.11 5.47 -23.82
C ILE A 12 11.88 5.41 -22.90
N ILE A 13 11.10 4.32 -22.94
CA ILE A 13 9.92 4.15 -22.08
C ILE A 13 10.34 4.16 -20.60
N LYS A 14 11.41 3.48 -20.23
CA LYS A 14 11.91 3.46 -18.85
C LYS A 14 12.40 4.83 -18.38
N ASP A 15 13.04 5.58 -19.26
CA ASP A 15 13.53 6.93 -18.94
C ASP A 15 12.35 7.90 -18.73
N GLN A 16 11.33 7.85 -19.59
CA GLN A 16 10.09 8.61 -19.41
C GLN A 16 9.37 8.26 -18.09
N GLN A 17 9.24 6.97 -17.78
CA GLN A 17 8.63 6.52 -16.52
C GLN A 17 9.41 7.00 -15.30
N LYS A 18 10.74 7.10 -15.42
CA LYS A 18 11.60 7.63 -14.34
C LYS A 18 11.39 9.13 -14.15
N ASP A 19 11.28 9.88 -15.24
CA ASP A 19 11.04 11.34 -15.17
C ASP A 19 9.66 11.64 -14.57
N GLU A 20 8.61 10.96 -15.01
CA GLU A 20 7.27 11.06 -14.43
C GLU A 20 7.25 10.69 -12.93
N PHE A 21 8.03 9.68 -12.55
CA PHE A 21 8.22 9.29 -11.15
C PHE A 21 8.85 10.44 -10.34
N LEU A 22 9.94 11.04 -10.82
CA LEU A 22 10.63 12.14 -10.14
C LEU A 22 9.76 13.39 -10.00
N ASP A 23 9.00 13.74 -11.05
CA ASP A 23 8.07 14.86 -11.02
C ASP A 23 6.96 14.63 -9.98
N THR A 24 6.39 13.43 -9.93
CA THR A 24 5.36 13.08 -8.96
C THR A 24 5.90 13.06 -7.54
N VAL A 25 7.09 12.50 -7.30
CA VAL A 25 7.79 12.55 -5.99
C VAL A 25 7.96 14.01 -5.55
N SER A 26 8.46 14.86 -6.44
CA SER A 26 8.70 16.27 -6.15
C SER A 26 7.41 16.99 -5.74
N HIS A 27 6.31 16.69 -6.43
CA HIS A 27 5.00 17.25 -6.11
C HIS A 27 4.45 16.75 -4.76
N GLU A 28 4.52 15.44 -4.51
CA GLU A 28 4.05 14.81 -3.27
C GLU A 28 4.87 15.22 -2.03
N LEU A 29 6.16 15.52 -2.19
CA LEU A 29 7.02 16.08 -1.13
C LEU A 29 6.74 17.56 -0.89
N ARG A 30 6.47 18.34 -1.94
CA ARG A 30 6.24 19.79 -1.83
C ARG A 30 4.99 20.13 -1.01
N THR A 31 3.93 19.36 -1.14
CA THR A 31 2.63 19.60 -0.46
C THR A 31 2.78 19.63 1.07
N PRO A 32 3.29 18.59 1.75
CA PRO A 32 3.48 18.60 3.20
C PRO A 32 4.50 19.66 3.64
N ILE A 33 5.58 19.88 2.90
CA ILE A 33 6.59 20.91 3.19
C ILE A 33 5.95 22.30 3.19
N THR A 34 5.10 22.60 2.21
CA THR A 34 4.39 23.87 2.13
C THR A 34 3.42 24.06 3.30
N ALA A 35 2.71 23.00 3.70
CA ALA A 35 1.80 23.04 4.84
C ALA A 35 2.55 23.27 6.18
N ILE A 36 3.68 22.57 6.39
CA ILE A 36 4.55 22.74 7.55
C ILE A 36 5.06 24.19 7.60
N ARG A 37 5.56 24.70 6.47
CA ARG A 37 6.09 26.06 6.37
C ARG A 37 5.02 27.10 6.68
N ALA A 38 3.84 27.01 6.06
CA ALA A 38 2.74 27.94 6.29
C ALA A 38 2.30 27.98 7.77
N ALA A 39 2.16 26.79 8.41
CA ALA A 39 1.82 26.71 9.83
C ALA A 39 2.93 27.32 10.71
N SER A 40 4.20 27.13 10.35
CA SER A 40 5.34 27.69 11.08
C SER A 40 5.45 29.21 10.92
N GLU A 41 5.20 29.75 9.71
CA GLU A 41 5.16 31.20 9.44
C GLU A 41 4.05 31.88 10.28
N ILE A 42 2.84 31.30 10.32
CA ILE A 42 1.74 31.81 11.14
C ILE A 42 2.14 31.85 12.63
N LEU A 43 2.74 30.76 13.14
CA LEU A 43 3.18 30.68 14.53
C LEU A 43 4.32 31.65 14.88
N HIS A 44 5.14 32.02 13.88
CA HIS A 44 6.25 32.94 14.05
C HIS A 44 5.82 34.41 14.00
N ASP A 45 4.88 34.75 13.12
CA ASP A 45 4.54 36.14 12.79
C ASP A 45 3.44 36.74 13.70
N ASP A 46 2.73 35.90 14.47
CA ASP A 46 1.63 36.34 15.33
C ASP A 46 1.81 35.81 16.74
N ASP A 47 2.21 36.72 17.66
CA ASP A 47 2.40 36.44 19.09
C ASP A 47 1.05 36.31 19.84
N GLU A 48 -0.06 36.79 19.28
CA GLU A 48 -1.37 36.84 19.92
C GLU A 48 -2.28 35.65 19.56
N ILE A 49 -1.74 34.62 18.90
CA ILE A 49 -2.52 33.42 18.51
C ILE A 49 -3.11 32.76 19.78
N PRO A 50 -4.43 32.45 19.79
CA PRO A 50 -5.04 31.69 20.88
C PRO A 50 -4.35 30.32 21.07
N GLU A 51 -4.12 29.92 22.32
CA GLU A 51 -3.40 28.68 22.66
C GLU A 51 -3.99 27.42 21.98
N GLU A 52 -5.32 27.38 21.82
CA GLU A 52 -5.99 26.27 21.13
C GLU A 52 -5.63 26.19 19.65
N LEU A 53 -5.57 27.36 19.01
CA LEU A 53 -5.18 27.45 17.60
C LEU A 53 -3.68 27.15 17.40
N LYS A 54 -2.85 27.59 18.35
CA LYS A 54 -1.41 27.26 18.38
C LYS A 54 -1.18 25.78 18.48
N LYS A 55 -1.93 25.07 19.34
CA LYS A 55 -1.89 23.60 19.43
C LYS A 55 -2.29 22.94 18.12
N GLN A 56 -3.31 23.44 17.42
CA GLN A 56 -3.74 22.92 16.14
C GLN A 56 -2.63 23.05 15.07
N PHE A 57 -1.97 24.21 14.97
CA PHE A 57 -0.86 24.40 14.04
C PHE A 57 0.32 23.48 14.37
N LEU A 58 0.69 23.34 15.64
CA LEU A 58 1.75 22.40 16.05
C LEU A 58 1.38 20.96 15.71
N GLN A 59 0.12 20.55 15.94
CA GLN A 59 -0.36 19.22 15.59
C GLN A 59 -0.32 18.99 14.07
N ASN A 60 -0.65 20.01 13.26
CA ASN A 60 -0.54 19.96 11.81
C ASN A 60 0.92 19.78 11.35
N ILE A 61 1.86 20.51 11.94
CA ILE A 61 3.29 20.37 11.64
C ILE A 61 3.78 18.95 11.93
N ILE A 62 3.41 18.40 13.09
CA ILE A 62 3.78 17.03 13.46
C ILE A 62 3.19 16.02 12.47
N SER A 63 1.89 16.13 12.18
CA SER A 63 1.20 15.18 11.30
C SER A 63 1.75 15.20 9.86
N GLU A 64 2.06 16.38 9.32
CA GLU A 64 2.65 16.51 7.98
C GLU A 64 4.12 16.06 7.94
N SER A 65 4.88 16.27 9.03
CA SER A 65 6.23 15.73 9.17
C SER A 65 6.23 14.20 9.20
N ASP A 66 5.32 13.58 9.93
CA ASP A 66 5.15 12.13 9.96
C ASP A 66 4.71 11.58 8.60
N ARG A 67 3.84 12.31 7.89
CA ARG A 67 3.42 11.96 6.54
C ARG A 67 4.61 11.99 5.57
N LEU A 68 5.46 13.02 5.67
CA LEU A 68 6.66 13.18 4.86
C LEU A 68 7.64 12.02 5.08
N ASN A 69 7.93 11.68 6.34
CA ASN A 69 8.79 10.56 6.69
C ASN A 69 8.26 9.24 6.10
N ARG A 70 6.97 8.94 6.29
CA ARG A 70 6.35 7.74 5.69
C ARG A 70 6.43 7.71 4.16
N LEU A 71 6.38 8.87 3.48
CA LEU A 71 6.53 8.94 2.03
C LEU A 71 7.97 8.64 1.61
N ILE A 72 8.95 9.23 2.30
CA ILE A 72 10.37 8.99 2.06
C ILE A 72 10.70 7.50 2.25
N ASP A 73 10.25 6.89 3.34
CA ASP A 73 10.48 5.47 3.61
C ASP A 73 9.92 4.56 2.49
N LYS A 74 8.73 4.89 1.98
CA LYS A 74 8.13 4.17 0.85
C LYS A 74 8.91 4.30 -0.45
N ILE A 75 9.44 5.49 -0.73
CA ILE A 75 10.27 5.73 -1.91
C ILE A 75 11.58 4.94 -1.81
N LEU A 76 12.24 4.98 -0.65
CA LEU A 76 13.48 4.25 -0.41
C LEU A 76 13.27 2.72 -0.46
N ASP A 77 12.15 2.23 0.08
CA ASP A 77 11.78 0.81 -0.01
C ASP A 77 11.59 0.39 -1.48
N LEU A 78 10.84 1.19 -2.25
CA LEU A 78 10.60 0.90 -3.66
C LEU A 78 11.92 0.89 -4.46
N GLU A 79 12.81 1.86 -4.25
CA GLU A 79 14.12 1.91 -4.90
C GLU A 79 14.98 0.67 -4.59
N LYS A 80 14.98 0.21 -3.33
CA LYS A 80 15.71 -1.01 -2.94
C LYS A 80 15.20 -2.25 -3.69
N PHE A 81 13.89 -2.38 -3.88
CA PHE A 81 13.31 -3.47 -4.66
C PHE A 81 13.71 -3.37 -6.14
N GLU A 82 13.59 -2.21 -6.76
CA GLU A 82 13.90 -2.02 -8.20
C GLU A 82 15.37 -2.23 -8.54
N THR A 83 16.26 -1.81 -7.64
CA THR A 83 17.71 -1.98 -7.83
C THR A 83 18.22 -3.38 -7.48
N GLY A 84 17.32 -4.28 -7.05
CA GLY A 84 17.71 -5.62 -6.60
C GLY A 84 18.53 -5.65 -5.31
N LYS A 85 18.62 -4.53 -4.61
CA LYS A 85 19.36 -4.41 -3.33
C LYS A 85 18.58 -4.94 -2.14
N GLN A 86 17.28 -5.20 -2.33
CA GLN A 86 16.44 -5.77 -1.28
C GLN A 86 16.74 -7.28 -1.15
N THR A 87 17.09 -7.69 0.04
CA THR A 87 17.15 -9.11 0.42
C THR A 87 15.92 -9.45 1.24
N ILE A 88 15.27 -10.56 0.93
CA ILE A 88 14.19 -11.12 1.72
C ILE A 88 14.70 -12.37 2.46
N TYR A 89 14.16 -12.63 3.64
CA TYR A 89 14.53 -13.77 4.49
C TYR A 89 13.33 -14.69 4.74
N PRO A 90 12.93 -15.52 3.74
CA PRO A 90 11.78 -16.38 3.88
C PRO A 90 12.04 -17.45 4.95
N THR A 91 11.14 -17.54 5.92
CA THR A 91 11.07 -18.59 6.92
C THR A 91 9.68 -19.22 6.90
N GLN A 92 9.54 -20.37 7.57
CA GLN A 92 8.23 -21.00 7.67
C GLN A 92 7.38 -20.28 8.71
N ASN A 93 6.32 -19.61 8.27
CA ASN A 93 5.43 -18.82 9.11
C ASN A 93 3.97 -19.26 8.95
N ASN A 94 3.16 -18.99 9.99
CA ASN A 94 1.71 -19.18 9.94
C ASN A 94 1.03 -17.89 9.47
N LEU A 95 0.44 -17.92 8.28
CA LEU A 95 -0.16 -16.75 7.66
C LEU A 95 -1.33 -16.15 8.46
N VAL A 96 -2.09 -16.99 9.19
CA VAL A 96 -3.17 -16.51 10.08
C VAL A 96 -2.59 -15.60 11.16
N THR A 97 -1.54 -16.02 11.83
CA THR A 97 -0.86 -15.23 12.87
C THR A 97 -0.27 -13.94 12.31
N THR A 98 0.31 -13.99 11.09
CA THR A 98 0.85 -12.79 10.41
C THR A 98 -0.27 -11.78 10.08
N ILE A 99 -1.45 -12.26 9.66
CA ILE A 99 -2.61 -11.41 9.43
C ILE A 99 -3.10 -10.77 10.74
N GLU A 100 -3.20 -11.55 11.81
CA GLU A 100 -3.58 -11.05 13.14
C GLU A 100 -2.62 -9.94 13.63
N LYS A 101 -1.30 -10.16 13.52
CA LYS A 101 -0.26 -9.14 13.80
C LYS A 101 -0.44 -7.87 12.94
N SER A 102 -0.90 -8.00 11.71
CA SER A 102 -1.13 -6.87 10.81
C SER A 102 -2.39 -6.07 11.17
N ILE A 103 -3.38 -6.69 11.79
CA ILE A 103 -4.62 -6.06 12.25
C ILE A 103 -4.38 -5.27 13.55
N GLU A 104 -3.51 -5.76 14.43
CA GLU A 104 -3.28 -5.19 15.76
C GLU A 104 -3.00 -3.67 15.76
N PRO A 105 -2.06 -3.13 14.97
CA PRO A 105 -1.79 -1.68 14.95
C PRO A 105 -2.93 -0.85 14.37
N LEU A 106 -3.87 -1.48 13.66
CA LEU A 106 -5.02 -0.82 13.03
C LEU A 106 -6.29 -0.89 13.88
N GLN A 107 -6.28 -1.60 15.02
CA GLN A 107 -7.48 -1.84 15.83
C GLN A 107 -8.19 -0.55 16.27
N GLN A 108 -7.43 0.47 16.68
CA GLN A 108 -8.03 1.74 17.10
C GLN A 108 -8.74 2.45 15.93
N LEU A 109 -8.14 2.43 14.75
CA LEU A 109 -8.72 3.02 13.54
C LEU A 109 -9.98 2.25 13.09
N ILE A 110 -9.93 0.92 13.15
CA ILE A 110 -11.06 0.02 12.87
C ILE A 110 -12.23 0.33 13.81
N LYS A 111 -11.97 0.45 15.12
CA LYS A 111 -12.98 0.79 16.12
C LYS A 111 -13.57 2.18 15.89
N ASN A 112 -12.73 3.19 15.65
CA ASN A 112 -13.17 4.57 15.44
C ASN A 112 -14.06 4.73 14.20
N LYS A 113 -13.85 3.88 13.19
CA LYS A 113 -14.66 3.85 11.97
C LYS A 113 -15.80 2.84 11.99
N HIS A 114 -16.03 2.17 13.12
CA HIS A 114 -17.08 1.14 13.27
C HIS A 114 -17.02 0.04 12.18
N ILE A 115 -15.81 -0.35 11.80
CA ILE A 115 -15.59 -1.39 10.78
C ILE A 115 -15.52 -2.76 11.44
N THR A 116 -16.18 -3.75 10.84
CA THR A 116 -16.07 -5.17 11.23
C THR A 116 -15.02 -5.84 10.35
N VAL A 117 -14.10 -6.60 10.97
CA VAL A 117 -13.09 -7.39 10.25
C VAL A 117 -13.33 -8.88 10.53
N HIS A 118 -13.55 -9.65 9.47
CA HIS A 118 -13.69 -11.10 9.53
C HIS A 118 -12.50 -11.79 8.88
N VAL A 119 -11.92 -12.77 9.59
CA VAL A 119 -10.85 -13.63 9.05
C VAL A 119 -11.41 -15.05 8.87
N GLU A 120 -11.58 -15.46 7.63
CA GLU A 120 -12.08 -16.78 7.24
C GLU A 120 -10.91 -17.67 6.84
N SER A 121 -10.50 -18.55 7.73
CA SER A 121 -9.38 -19.44 7.50
C SER A 121 -9.48 -20.71 8.35
N LYS A 122 -8.71 -21.73 7.96
CA LYS A 122 -8.33 -22.80 8.87
C LYS A 122 -7.48 -22.21 10.02
N SER A 123 -7.44 -22.88 11.14
CA SER A 123 -6.68 -22.43 12.33
C SER A 123 -5.17 -22.24 12.08
N LYS A 124 -4.61 -22.91 11.07
CA LYS A 124 -3.19 -22.85 10.74
C LYS A 124 -2.98 -23.02 9.25
N VAL A 125 -2.30 -22.04 8.62
CA VAL A 125 -1.90 -22.08 7.21
C VAL A 125 -0.43 -21.69 7.11
N ASN A 126 0.44 -22.66 6.91
CA ASN A 126 1.88 -22.45 6.84
C ASN A 126 2.35 -22.21 5.41
N ALA A 127 3.25 -21.23 5.24
CA ALA A 127 3.96 -20.93 3.99
C ALA A 127 5.37 -20.44 4.30
N PHE A 128 6.20 -20.36 3.24
CA PHE A 128 7.54 -19.79 3.33
C PHE A 128 7.52 -18.35 2.82
N TYR A 129 7.78 -17.39 3.71
CA TYR A 129 7.85 -15.98 3.39
C TYR A 129 8.61 -15.19 4.45
N ASP A 130 9.03 -13.99 4.11
CA ASP A 130 9.54 -12.99 5.04
C ASP A 130 8.36 -12.35 5.78
N GLU A 131 8.26 -12.61 7.09
CA GLU A 131 7.10 -12.21 7.90
C GLU A 131 6.90 -10.70 7.88
N ASP A 132 7.96 -9.91 8.05
CA ASP A 132 7.87 -8.44 8.11
C ASP A 132 7.37 -7.86 6.78
N ARG A 133 7.80 -8.43 5.66
CA ARG A 133 7.35 -8.01 4.33
C ARG A 133 5.89 -8.38 4.07
N ILE A 134 5.44 -9.54 4.54
CA ILE A 134 4.01 -9.89 4.40
C ILE A 134 3.14 -9.10 5.38
N VAL A 135 3.62 -8.78 6.59
CA VAL A 135 2.95 -7.81 7.48
C VAL A 135 2.79 -6.46 6.75
N GLN A 136 3.82 -5.98 6.04
CA GLN A 136 3.76 -4.74 5.26
C GLN A 136 2.70 -4.82 4.15
N VAL A 137 2.62 -5.93 3.41
CA VAL A 137 1.58 -6.17 2.38
C VAL A 137 0.19 -6.12 3.00
N VAL A 138 -0.06 -6.93 4.03
CA VAL A 138 -1.39 -7.03 4.66
C VAL A 138 -1.80 -5.69 5.29
N THR A 139 -0.89 -4.98 5.95
CA THR A 139 -1.16 -3.65 6.54
C THR A 139 -1.51 -2.62 5.47
N ASN A 140 -0.82 -2.63 4.31
CA ASN A 140 -1.16 -1.74 3.19
C ASN A 140 -2.54 -2.05 2.62
N LEU A 141 -2.88 -3.33 2.43
CA LEU A 141 -4.20 -3.75 1.93
C LEU A 141 -5.32 -3.39 2.92
N LEU A 142 -5.12 -3.67 4.20
CA LEU A 142 -6.08 -3.31 5.26
C LEU A 142 -6.27 -1.80 5.38
N SER A 143 -5.19 -1.02 5.32
CA SER A 143 -5.26 0.45 5.36
C SER A 143 -6.07 1.00 4.18
N ASN A 144 -5.92 0.42 2.99
CA ASN A 144 -6.74 0.78 1.83
C ASN A 144 -8.21 0.37 2.05
N ALA A 145 -8.48 -0.86 2.48
CA ALA A 145 -9.83 -1.32 2.76
C ALA A 145 -10.54 -0.43 3.80
N ILE A 146 -9.89 -0.12 4.93
CA ILE A 146 -10.40 0.78 5.97
C ILE A 146 -10.69 2.18 5.41
N LYS A 147 -9.86 2.67 4.51
CA LYS A 147 -10.02 3.99 3.90
C LYS A 147 -11.26 4.08 3.01
N PHE A 148 -11.54 3.02 2.25
CA PHE A 148 -12.62 2.99 1.26
C PHE A 148 -13.91 2.33 1.77
N CYS A 149 -13.90 1.67 2.93
CA CYS A 149 -15.10 1.22 3.61
C CYS A 149 -16.09 2.36 3.82
N PRO A 150 -17.41 2.10 3.75
CA PRO A 150 -18.44 3.07 4.11
C PRO A 150 -18.35 3.42 5.61
N GLU A 151 -18.82 4.62 5.97
CA GLU A 151 -18.85 5.08 7.37
C GLU A 151 -19.82 4.28 8.25
N ILE A 152 -20.84 3.68 7.62
CA ILE A 152 -21.83 2.84 8.29
C ILE A 152 -21.73 1.44 7.72
N ASP A 153 -21.73 0.42 8.59
CA ASP A 153 -21.67 -1.00 8.23
C ASP A 153 -20.40 -1.37 7.40
N GLY A 154 -19.27 -0.72 7.69
CA GLY A 154 -17.99 -1.07 7.09
C GLY A 154 -17.60 -2.51 7.41
N LEU A 155 -17.30 -3.30 6.37
CA LEU A 155 -16.95 -4.72 6.49
C LEU A 155 -15.70 -5.01 5.67
N ILE A 156 -14.72 -5.66 6.31
CA ILE A 156 -13.55 -6.21 5.64
C ILE A 156 -13.52 -7.71 5.89
N THR A 157 -13.42 -8.49 4.84
CA THR A 157 -13.30 -9.95 4.92
C THR A 157 -11.94 -10.38 4.38
N ILE A 158 -11.19 -11.13 5.18
CA ILE A 158 -9.94 -11.75 4.77
C ILE A 158 -10.18 -13.25 4.67
N GLN A 159 -10.07 -13.79 3.46
CA GLN A 159 -10.27 -15.21 3.22
C GLN A 159 -8.98 -15.86 2.73
N ILE A 160 -8.61 -16.99 3.33
CA ILE A 160 -7.41 -17.75 2.96
C ILE A 160 -7.82 -19.09 2.36
N LYS A 161 -7.40 -19.33 1.12
CA LYS A 161 -7.65 -20.58 0.40
C LYS A 161 -6.36 -21.22 -0.09
N GLU A 162 -6.23 -22.50 0.13
CA GLU A 162 -5.13 -23.28 -0.44
C GLU A 162 -5.56 -23.82 -1.82
N LYS A 163 -4.82 -23.46 -2.85
CA LYS A 163 -5.05 -23.96 -4.22
C LYS A 163 -3.73 -24.35 -4.85
N ASN A 164 -3.61 -25.64 -5.22
CA ASN A 164 -2.37 -26.21 -5.77
C ASN A 164 -1.17 -25.96 -4.82
N ASN A 165 -0.09 -25.41 -5.35
CA ASN A 165 1.15 -25.12 -4.62
C ASN A 165 1.16 -23.69 -4.01
N PHE A 166 0.05 -22.96 -4.06
CA PHE A 166 -0.07 -21.60 -3.58
C PHE A 166 -1.14 -21.47 -2.52
N ILE A 167 -0.93 -20.50 -1.64
CA ILE A 167 -1.92 -19.98 -0.72
C ILE A 167 -2.44 -18.68 -1.32
N HIS A 168 -3.75 -18.58 -1.53
CA HIS A 168 -4.44 -17.39 -2.00
C HIS A 168 -5.06 -16.67 -0.82
N THR A 169 -4.75 -15.41 -0.66
CA THR A 169 -5.34 -14.56 0.37
C THR A 169 -6.13 -13.46 -0.31
N PHE A 170 -7.41 -13.39 0.00
CA PHE A 170 -8.36 -12.41 -0.49
C PHE A 170 -8.59 -11.38 0.61
N VAL A 171 -8.39 -10.11 0.30
CA VAL A 171 -8.74 -8.99 1.19
C VAL A 171 -9.83 -8.20 0.49
N GLN A 172 -11.06 -8.33 0.99
CA GLN A 172 -12.25 -7.73 0.40
C GLN A 172 -12.86 -6.72 1.36
N ASP A 173 -13.19 -5.54 0.86
CA ASP A 173 -14.03 -4.56 1.55
C ASP A 173 -15.43 -4.47 0.93
N ASN A 174 -16.35 -3.78 1.59
CA ASN A 174 -17.69 -3.50 1.08
C ASN A 174 -17.87 -2.04 0.62
N GLY A 175 -16.77 -1.37 0.25
CA GLY A 175 -16.75 0.01 -0.19
C GLY A 175 -17.24 0.23 -1.62
N LYS A 176 -16.67 1.26 -2.26
CA LYS A 176 -17.07 1.67 -3.63
C LYS A 176 -16.55 0.72 -4.72
N GLY A 177 -15.58 -0.12 -4.41
CA GLY A 177 -14.95 -1.01 -5.37
C GLY A 177 -13.86 -0.34 -6.22
N ILE A 178 -13.35 -1.08 -7.19
CA ILE A 178 -12.34 -0.65 -8.17
C ILE A 178 -12.97 -0.80 -9.55
N HIS A 179 -12.81 0.22 -10.40
CA HIS A 179 -13.29 0.13 -11.78
C HIS A 179 -12.46 -0.92 -12.54
N PRO A 180 -13.06 -1.76 -13.40
CA PRO A 180 -12.31 -2.79 -14.13
C PRO A 180 -11.12 -2.27 -14.92
N ASP A 181 -11.23 -1.09 -15.51
CA ASP A 181 -10.14 -0.45 -16.25
C ASP A 181 -8.93 -0.09 -15.38
N ASP A 182 -9.13 0.01 -14.06
CA ASP A 182 -8.11 0.37 -13.09
C ASP A 182 -7.40 -0.88 -12.49
N PHE A 183 -7.87 -2.10 -12.75
CA PHE A 183 -7.38 -3.33 -12.09
C PHE A 183 -5.87 -3.57 -12.23
N GLU A 184 -5.28 -3.19 -13.34
CA GLU A 184 -3.84 -3.27 -13.55
C GLU A 184 -3.13 -2.01 -13.05
N ALA A 185 -3.68 -0.84 -13.37
CA ALA A 185 -3.07 0.45 -13.10
C ALA A 185 -2.95 0.78 -11.60
N ILE A 186 -3.83 0.24 -10.74
CA ILE A 186 -3.74 0.48 -9.28
C ILE A 186 -2.43 -0.02 -8.64
N PHE A 187 -1.69 -0.88 -9.33
CA PHE A 187 -0.38 -1.37 -8.89
C PHE A 187 0.79 -0.57 -9.47
N ASP A 188 0.51 0.43 -10.30
CA ASP A 188 1.53 1.35 -10.80
C ASP A 188 1.87 2.41 -9.74
N LYS A 189 3.08 2.94 -9.84
CA LYS A 189 3.58 3.94 -8.90
C LYS A 189 2.77 5.21 -9.00
N PHE A 190 2.36 5.77 -7.85
CA PHE A 190 1.58 6.99 -7.72
C PHE A 190 0.21 6.97 -8.40
N TYR A 191 -0.21 5.85 -8.95
CA TYR A 191 -1.53 5.75 -9.54
C TYR A 191 -2.62 5.98 -8.49
N GLN A 192 -3.55 6.83 -8.84
CA GLN A 192 -4.73 7.15 -8.05
C GLN A 192 -5.91 7.21 -9.00
N SER A 193 -6.90 6.33 -8.81
CA SER A 193 -8.08 6.30 -9.68
C SER A 193 -8.84 7.63 -9.65
N THR A 194 -9.07 8.20 -10.82
CA THR A 194 -9.91 9.40 -11.02
C THR A 194 -11.38 9.05 -11.18
N ASN A 195 -11.70 7.77 -11.39
CA ASN A 195 -13.05 7.30 -11.70
C ASN A 195 -14.01 7.30 -10.49
N GLN A 196 -13.53 7.61 -9.28
CA GLN A 196 -14.33 7.43 -8.05
C GLN A 196 -14.98 8.68 -7.50
N ASN A 197 -15.01 9.85 -8.20
CA ASN A 197 -15.55 11.11 -7.67
C ASN A 197 -15.09 11.46 -6.23
N ILE A 198 -13.90 11.03 -5.83
CA ILE A 198 -13.33 11.32 -4.54
C ILE A 198 -12.70 12.70 -4.61
N LYS A 199 -13.19 13.64 -3.83
CA LYS A 199 -12.78 15.07 -3.84
C LYS A 199 -11.28 15.32 -3.60
N LYS A 200 -10.54 14.37 -3.09
CA LYS A 200 -9.05 14.28 -3.09
C LYS A 200 -8.66 12.84 -2.78
N PRO A 201 -7.92 12.16 -3.66
CA PRO A 201 -7.37 10.85 -3.32
C PRO A 201 -6.40 11.03 -2.15
N VAL A 202 -6.66 10.33 -1.05
CA VAL A 202 -5.82 10.37 0.15
C VAL A 202 -4.83 9.23 0.07
N GLY A 203 -3.56 9.50 -0.07
CA GLY A 203 -2.50 8.48 -0.09
C GLY A 203 -1.43 8.80 -1.12
N SER A 204 -0.28 8.15 -1.04
CA SER A 204 0.87 8.37 -1.93
C SER A 204 0.80 7.60 -3.26
N GLY A 205 -0.18 6.69 -3.45
CA GLY A 205 -0.19 5.79 -4.61
C GLY A 205 0.98 4.77 -4.67
N LEU A 206 1.80 4.68 -3.62
CA LEU A 206 2.95 3.77 -3.59
C LEU A 206 2.66 2.44 -2.89
N GLY A 207 1.60 2.36 -2.08
CA GLY A 207 1.33 1.19 -1.24
C GLY A 207 1.14 -0.10 -2.04
N LEU A 208 0.30 -0.08 -3.08
CA LEU A 208 0.04 -1.26 -3.92
C LEU A 208 1.23 -1.60 -4.83
N ALA A 209 1.97 -0.60 -5.32
CA ALA A 209 3.20 -0.81 -6.07
C ALA A 209 4.25 -1.56 -5.22
N ILE A 210 4.43 -1.16 -3.96
CA ILE A 210 5.31 -1.87 -3.01
C ILE A 210 4.80 -3.29 -2.76
N CYS A 211 3.49 -3.48 -2.57
CA CYS A 211 2.91 -4.82 -2.42
C CYS A 211 3.24 -5.71 -3.61
N LYS A 212 3.13 -5.20 -4.84
CA LYS A 212 3.46 -5.94 -6.07
C LYS A 212 4.93 -6.37 -6.07
N GLN A 213 5.85 -5.47 -5.76
CA GLN A 213 7.28 -5.80 -5.67
C GLN A 213 7.56 -6.88 -4.60
N ILE A 214 6.99 -6.73 -3.40
CA ILE A 214 7.15 -7.73 -2.33
C ILE A 214 6.65 -9.10 -2.81
N MET A 215 5.49 -9.16 -3.46
CA MET A 215 4.94 -10.43 -3.94
C MET A 215 5.80 -11.06 -5.04
N GLU A 216 6.34 -10.27 -5.97
CA GLU A 216 7.26 -10.73 -7.01
C GLU A 216 8.55 -11.35 -6.41
N TYR A 217 9.13 -10.70 -5.39
CA TYR A 217 10.28 -11.24 -4.66
C TYR A 217 9.96 -12.58 -3.96
N HIS A 218 8.73 -12.74 -3.47
CA HIS A 218 8.25 -14.00 -2.89
C HIS A 218 7.80 -15.03 -3.93
N LYS A 219 8.01 -14.78 -5.25
CA LYS A 219 7.54 -15.66 -6.34
C LYS A 219 6.01 -15.88 -6.28
N GLY A 220 5.31 -14.93 -5.69
CA GLY A 220 3.85 -14.83 -5.67
C GLY A 220 3.32 -13.85 -6.70
N LYS A 221 2.02 -13.59 -6.63
CA LYS A 221 1.32 -12.60 -7.46
C LYS A 221 0.37 -11.79 -6.61
N ILE A 222 0.03 -10.58 -7.07
CA ILE A 222 -1.02 -9.77 -6.51
C ILE A 222 -1.86 -9.18 -7.65
N TRP A 223 -3.19 -9.15 -7.48
CA TRP A 223 -4.12 -8.58 -8.48
C TRP A 223 -5.42 -8.15 -7.83
N ALA A 224 -6.22 -7.38 -8.55
CA ALA A 224 -7.59 -7.05 -8.17
C ALA A 224 -8.57 -8.02 -8.84
N GLU A 225 -9.63 -8.39 -8.12
CA GLU A 225 -10.73 -9.19 -8.65
C GLU A 225 -12.03 -8.40 -8.63
N GLN A 226 -12.87 -8.65 -9.63
CA GLN A 226 -14.20 -8.07 -9.68
C GLN A 226 -15.08 -8.72 -8.62
N THR A 227 -15.82 -7.88 -7.90
CA THR A 227 -16.77 -8.29 -6.86
C THR A 227 -18.15 -7.67 -7.09
N VAL A 228 -19.16 -8.23 -6.46
CA VAL A 228 -20.52 -7.66 -6.50
C VAL A 228 -20.58 -6.34 -5.72
N LYS A 229 -19.79 -6.21 -4.65
CA LYS A 229 -19.74 -5.03 -3.80
C LYS A 229 -18.35 -4.85 -3.23
N GLY A 230 -17.82 -3.61 -3.29
CA GLY A 230 -16.52 -3.27 -2.75
C GLY A 230 -15.35 -3.68 -3.65
N ALA A 231 -14.15 -3.63 -3.10
CA ALA A 231 -12.92 -4.04 -3.76
C ALA A 231 -12.41 -5.36 -3.18
N CYS A 232 -11.80 -6.18 -4.02
CA CYS A 232 -11.10 -7.39 -3.61
C CYS A 232 -9.69 -7.38 -4.20
N ILE A 233 -8.69 -7.39 -3.33
CA ILE A 233 -7.30 -7.59 -3.72
C ILE A 233 -6.88 -8.99 -3.28
N VAL A 234 -6.28 -9.71 -4.20
CA VAL A 234 -5.81 -11.08 -3.96
C VAL A 234 -4.30 -11.13 -4.07
N PHE A 235 -3.65 -11.80 -3.14
CA PHE A 235 -2.24 -12.13 -3.27
C PHE A 235 -1.98 -13.63 -3.03
N THR A 236 -0.87 -14.13 -3.59
CA THR A 236 -0.51 -15.54 -3.46
C THR A 236 0.89 -15.72 -2.89
N LEU A 237 1.04 -16.72 -2.03
CA LEU A 237 2.33 -17.17 -1.50
C LEU A 237 2.57 -18.63 -1.85
N PRO A 238 3.79 -19.03 -2.23
CA PRO A 238 4.13 -20.44 -2.44
C PRO A 238 4.11 -21.19 -1.09
N LYS A 239 3.56 -22.41 -1.09
CA LYS A 239 3.54 -23.27 0.11
C LYS A 239 4.94 -23.78 0.49
N LYS A 240 5.82 -23.89 -0.48
CA LYS A 240 7.20 -24.34 -0.31
C LYS A 240 8.14 -23.37 -1.02
N ILE A 241 9.37 -23.31 -0.54
CA ILE A 241 10.41 -22.56 -1.26
C ILE A 241 10.49 -23.15 -2.68
N PRO A 242 10.37 -22.34 -3.74
CA PRO A 242 10.64 -22.81 -5.08
C PRO A 242 12.07 -23.34 -5.10
N THR A 243 12.24 -24.63 -5.31
CA THR A 243 13.56 -25.19 -5.63
C THR A 243 13.97 -24.55 -6.95
N GLU A 244 14.95 -23.66 -6.93
CA GLU A 244 15.62 -23.25 -8.16
C GLU A 244 16.15 -24.54 -8.79
N ASN A 245 15.69 -24.84 -9.99
CA ASN A 245 16.35 -25.84 -10.82
C ASN A 245 17.76 -25.30 -11.07
N VAL A 246 18.73 -25.93 -10.41
CA VAL A 246 20.17 -25.77 -10.64
C VAL A 246 20.50 -26.15 -12.08
#